data_d29713cb120250cf38079e1b33c80043
#
_entry.id   d29713cb120250cf38079e1b33c80043
#
_cell.length_a   1.000
_cell.length_b   1.000
_cell.length_c   1.000
_cell.angle_alpha   90.00
_cell.angle_beta   90.00
_cell.angle_gamma   90.00
#
_symmetry.space_group_name_H-M   'P 1'
#
loop_
_entity.id
_entity.type
_entity.pdbx_description
1 polymer ?
#
loop_
_entity_poly.entity_id
_entity_poly.type
_entity_poly.pdbx_seq_one_letter_code
_entity_poly.pdbx_strand_id
1 'polypeptide(L)'
;MIDKTFETSICEADIQKRVSELGERISKDFEGKNPLFLAVLNGAFIFAADLIRTVTIPCEISFVKLASYQGTTSTGQIKEVMGINEDLTGRHIIIVEDIVDTGRTMKRMVESLGTRQPASITICTLFVKPDKLQENLDIRYTAFSIPNDFIVGYGLDYDQQGRGLRDILTLREEDKR
;
A
#
# COMPACT_ATOMS: atom_id res chain seq x y z
N MET A 1 19.43 4.57 8.96
CA MET A 1 19.09 4.47 10.38
C MET A 1 20.28 4.80 11.28
N ILE A 2 21.40 5.19 10.70
CA ILE A 2 22.63 5.46 11.47
C ILE A 2 22.56 6.80 12.22
N ASP A 3 21.74 7.73 11.76
CA ASP A 3 21.62 9.10 12.24
C ASP A 3 20.34 9.41 13.04
N LYS A 4 19.44 8.42 13.16
CA LYS A 4 18.13 8.57 13.81
C LYS A 4 17.82 7.41 14.74
N THR A 5 17.11 7.69 15.83
CA THR A 5 16.69 6.72 16.83
C THR A 5 15.22 6.39 16.64
N PHE A 6 14.92 5.10 16.64
CA PHE A 6 13.57 4.57 16.44
C PHE A 6 13.15 3.70 17.63
N GLU A 7 11.85 3.62 17.86
CA GLU A 7 11.25 2.72 18.85
C GLU A 7 10.10 1.91 18.23
N THR A 8 9.90 0.69 18.71
CA THR A 8 8.81 -0.16 18.23
C THR A 8 7.47 0.45 18.59
N SER A 9 6.63 0.67 17.57
CA SER A 9 5.27 1.19 17.73
C SER A 9 4.20 0.14 17.45
N ILE A 10 4.43 -0.78 16.51
CA ILE A 10 3.51 -1.89 16.20
C ILE A 10 4.34 -3.15 16.03
N CYS A 11 4.05 -4.18 16.81
CA CYS A 11 4.78 -5.44 16.73
C CYS A 11 4.30 -6.34 15.58
N GLU A 12 5.17 -7.24 15.13
CA GLU A 12 4.87 -8.21 14.06
C GLU A 12 3.58 -8.99 14.32
N ALA A 13 3.33 -9.40 15.56
CA ALA A 13 2.14 -10.18 15.91
C ALA A 13 0.84 -9.40 15.62
N ASP A 14 0.80 -8.11 15.95
CA ASP A 14 -0.36 -7.26 15.67
C ASP A 14 -0.52 -7.03 14.16
N ILE A 15 0.58 -6.87 13.43
CA ILE A 15 0.57 -6.74 11.97
C ILE A 15 -0.04 -8.00 11.35
N GLN A 16 0.46 -9.19 11.71
CA GLN A 16 0.01 -10.46 11.15
C GLN A 16 -1.47 -10.72 11.43
N LYS A 17 -1.93 -10.38 12.65
CA LYS A 17 -3.35 -10.46 13.00
C LYS A 17 -4.21 -9.60 12.09
N ARG A 18 -3.84 -8.32 11.89
CA ARG A 18 -4.59 -7.40 11.03
C ARG A 18 -4.57 -7.83 9.57
N VAL A 19 -3.45 -8.33 9.08
CA VAL A 19 -3.32 -8.87 7.71
C VAL A 19 -4.24 -10.06 7.51
N SER A 20 -4.31 -10.98 8.48
CA SER A 20 -5.24 -12.13 8.43
C SER A 20 -6.70 -11.68 8.38
N GLU A 21 -7.10 -10.74 9.25
CA GLU A 21 -8.46 -10.17 9.25
C GLU A 21 -8.82 -9.52 7.89
N LEU A 22 -7.86 -8.84 7.25
CA LEU A 22 -8.07 -8.27 5.91
C LEU A 22 -8.25 -9.36 4.84
N GLY A 23 -7.43 -10.40 4.87
CA GLY A 23 -7.52 -11.52 3.92
C GLY A 23 -8.85 -12.25 4.01
N GLU A 24 -9.36 -12.49 5.23
CA GLU A 24 -10.68 -13.09 5.46
C GLU A 24 -11.82 -12.22 4.90
N ARG A 25 -11.78 -10.91 5.15
CA ARG A 25 -12.77 -9.96 4.63
C ARG A 25 -12.74 -9.89 3.10
N ILE A 26 -11.55 -9.80 2.52
CA ILE A 26 -11.36 -9.78 1.06
C ILE A 26 -11.89 -11.09 0.45
N SER A 27 -11.56 -12.24 1.04
CA SER A 27 -12.03 -13.54 0.56
C SER A 27 -13.55 -13.63 0.52
N LYS A 28 -14.22 -13.13 1.56
CA LYS A 28 -15.68 -13.06 1.61
C LYS A 28 -16.28 -12.11 0.57
N ASP A 29 -15.73 -10.90 0.45
CA ASP A 29 -16.29 -9.84 -0.40
C ASP A 29 -16.06 -10.12 -1.90
N PHE A 30 -15.03 -10.87 -2.23
CA PHE A 30 -14.63 -11.22 -3.60
C PHE A 30 -14.83 -12.69 -3.96
N GLU A 31 -15.63 -13.42 -3.20
CA GLU A 31 -15.96 -14.81 -3.53
C GLU A 31 -16.54 -14.90 -4.97
N GLY A 32 -15.99 -15.81 -5.76
CA GLY A 32 -16.37 -16.02 -7.16
C GLY A 32 -15.92 -14.95 -8.17
N LYS A 33 -15.16 -13.93 -7.73
CA LYS A 33 -14.76 -12.77 -8.58
C LYS A 33 -13.35 -12.85 -9.15
N ASN A 34 -12.50 -13.76 -8.65
CA ASN A 34 -11.09 -13.89 -9.05
C ASN A 34 -10.35 -12.52 -9.12
N PRO A 35 -10.19 -11.79 -8.00
CA PRO A 35 -9.61 -10.45 -8.03
C PRO A 35 -8.14 -10.48 -8.43
N LEU A 36 -7.68 -9.41 -9.10
CA LEU A 36 -6.28 -9.13 -9.34
C LEU A 36 -5.77 -8.18 -8.26
N PHE A 37 -4.84 -8.67 -7.44
CA PHE A 37 -4.09 -7.83 -6.50
C PHE A 37 -2.98 -7.12 -7.28
N LEU A 38 -2.91 -5.81 -7.13
CA LEU A 38 -1.92 -4.97 -7.78
C LEU A 38 -1.07 -4.28 -6.71
N ALA A 39 0.09 -4.88 -6.40
CA ALA A 39 0.97 -4.39 -5.34
C ALA A 39 1.89 -3.28 -5.82
N VAL A 40 1.94 -2.18 -5.06
CA VAL A 40 2.76 -1.00 -5.37
C VAL A 40 4.15 -1.15 -4.75
N LEU A 41 5.15 -1.28 -5.58
CA LEU A 41 6.54 -1.44 -5.17
C LEU A 41 7.21 -0.06 -4.93
N ASN A 42 8.18 0.02 -3.97
CA ASN A 42 8.79 -1.13 -3.27
C ASN A 42 8.09 -1.42 -1.93
N GLY A 43 7.47 -0.44 -1.28
CA GLY A 43 7.05 -0.52 0.13
C GLY A 43 6.04 -1.63 0.44
N ALA A 44 5.12 -1.92 -0.47
CA ALA A 44 4.06 -2.89 -0.24
C ALA A 44 4.49 -4.37 -0.39
N PHE A 45 5.76 -4.68 -0.71
CA PHE A 45 6.15 -6.05 -1.09
C PHE A 45 5.94 -7.09 0.03
N ILE A 46 6.27 -6.76 1.29
CA ILE A 46 6.07 -7.67 2.44
C ILE A 46 4.58 -7.80 2.73
N PHE A 47 3.89 -6.66 2.82
CA PHE A 47 2.45 -6.64 3.06
C PHE A 47 1.68 -7.45 2.01
N ALA A 48 1.99 -7.26 0.72
CA ALA A 48 1.35 -8.00 -0.36
C ALA A 48 1.63 -9.51 -0.28
N ALA A 49 2.87 -9.91 0.06
CA ALA A 49 3.24 -11.30 0.21
C ALA A 49 2.51 -11.98 1.36
N ASP A 50 2.40 -11.32 2.51
CA ASP A 50 1.68 -11.85 3.65
C ASP A 50 0.16 -11.85 3.42
N LEU A 51 -0.38 -10.77 2.86
CA LEU A 51 -1.81 -10.65 2.56
C LEU A 51 -2.30 -11.75 1.61
N ILE A 52 -1.59 -11.98 0.48
CA ILE A 52 -2.00 -12.98 -0.52
C ILE A 52 -2.06 -14.39 0.06
N ARG A 53 -1.23 -14.70 1.07
CA ARG A 53 -1.20 -15.99 1.74
C ARG A 53 -2.37 -16.22 2.70
N THR A 54 -3.07 -15.16 3.10
CA THR A 54 -4.28 -15.23 3.94
C THR A 54 -5.58 -15.27 3.13
N VAL A 55 -5.51 -14.98 1.82
CA VAL A 55 -6.66 -15.04 0.91
C VAL A 55 -6.94 -16.49 0.52
N THR A 56 -8.20 -16.93 0.70
CA THR A 56 -8.62 -18.34 0.51
C THR A 56 -9.38 -18.59 -0.79
N ILE A 57 -9.63 -17.54 -1.59
CA ILE A 57 -10.30 -17.63 -2.90
C ILE A 57 -9.27 -17.60 -4.03
N PRO A 58 -9.61 -18.09 -5.23
CA PRO A 58 -8.79 -17.89 -6.42
C PRO A 58 -8.53 -16.40 -6.65
N CYS A 59 -7.28 -16.03 -6.87
CA CYS A 59 -6.86 -14.66 -7.11
C CYS A 59 -5.54 -14.63 -7.89
N GLU A 60 -5.24 -13.49 -8.46
CA GLU A 60 -3.98 -13.22 -9.16
C GLU A 60 -3.25 -12.06 -8.49
N ILE A 61 -1.93 -11.98 -8.67
CA ILE A 61 -1.12 -10.86 -8.19
C ILE A 61 -0.20 -10.37 -9.30
N SER A 62 -0.13 -9.05 -9.43
CA SER A 62 0.84 -8.36 -10.27
C SER A 62 1.44 -7.17 -9.51
N PHE A 63 2.46 -6.56 -10.08
CA PHE A 63 3.22 -5.50 -9.43
C PHE A 63 3.30 -4.28 -10.32
N VAL A 64 3.24 -3.11 -9.70
CA VAL A 64 3.48 -1.84 -10.35
C VAL A 64 4.51 -1.06 -9.56
N LYS A 65 5.41 -0.38 -10.26
CA LYS A 65 6.36 0.54 -9.64
C LYS A 65 6.16 1.93 -10.19
N LEU A 66 5.85 2.85 -9.29
CA LEU A 66 5.64 4.25 -9.60
C LEU A 66 6.92 5.04 -9.27
N ALA A 67 7.33 5.95 -10.16
CA ALA A 67 8.38 6.93 -9.87
C ALA A 67 7.76 8.31 -9.78
N SER A 68 8.06 9.03 -8.69
CA SER A 68 7.83 10.46 -8.63
C SER A 68 8.89 11.18 -9.47
N TYR A 69 8.47 12.04 -10.38
CA TYR A 69 9.40 12.89 -11.14
C TYR A 69 9.93 13.99 -10.21
N GLN A 70 11.19 13.91 -9.82
CA GLN A 70 11.93 15.03 -9.23
C GLN A 70 12.57 15.84 -10.37
N GLY A 71 11.79 16.66 -11.05
CA GLY A 71 12.27 17.55 -12.11
C GLY A 71 11.70 18.94 -11.94
N THR A 72 12.43 19.96 -12.37
CA THR A 72 12.15 21.38 -12.22
C THR A 72 10.89 21.87 -12.95
N THR A 73 10.17 21.00 -13.65
CA THR A 73 8.84 21.26 -14.22
C THR A 73 7.87 20.20 -13.75
N SER A 74 7.19 20.49 -12.63
CA SER A 74 6.20 19.60 -12.02
C SER A 74 4.91 19.55 -12.86
N THR A 75 4.90 18.76 -13.94
CA THR A 75 3.66 18.41 -14.65
C THR A 75 2.79 17.45 -13.87
N GLY A 76 3.23 17.05 -12.67
CA GLY A 76 2.46 16.15 -11.79
C GLY A 76 2.23 14.74 -12.35
N GLN A 77 2.90 14.35 -13.43
CA GLN A 77 2.74 13.01 -14.01
C GLN A 77 3.50 11.97 -13.19
N ILE A 78 2.80 10.91 -12.81
CA ILE A 78 3.41 9.70 -12.26
C ILE A 78 3.86 8.87 -13.45
N LYS A 79 5.16 8.54 -13.51
CA LYS A 79 5.67 7.61 -14.51
C LYS A 79 5.63 6.20 -13.94
N GLU A 80 4.94 5.29 -14.61
CA GLU A 80 5.09 3.87 -14.36
C GLU A 80 6.49 3.44 -14.80
N VAL A 81 7.30 2.96 -13.86
CA VAL A 81 8.63 2.40 -14.15
C VAL A 81 8.50 0.92 -14.50
N MET A 82 7.53 0.25 -13.86
CA MET A 82 7.09 -1.10 -14.19
C MET A 82 5.58 -1.02 -14.42
N GLY A 83 5.15 -1.22 -15.65
CA GLY A 83 3.75 -1.11 -16.06
C GLY A 83 2.98 -2.42 -15.89
N ILE A 84 1.67 -2.29 -15.99
CA ILE A 84 0.72 -3.41 -15.91
C ILE A 84 0.48 -3.90 -17.34
N ASN A 85 0.87 -5.15 -17.61
CA ASN A 85 0.72 -5.78 -18.92
C ASN A 85 -0.61 -6.55 -19.06
N GLU A 86 -1.27 -6.84 -17.95
CA GLU A 86 -2.53 -7.58 -17.90
C GLU A 86 -3.68 -6.79 -18.52
N ASP A 87 -4.61 -7.47 -19.17
CA ASP A 87 -5.89 -6.89 -19.55
C ASP A 87 -6.74 -6.72 -18.29
N LEU A 88 -7.12 -5.47 -18.01
CA LEU A 88 -7.92 -5.12 -16.84
C LEU A 88 -9.43 -5.06 -17.13
N THR A 89 -9.84 -5.20 -18.40
CA THR A 89 -11.25 -5.10 -18.80
C THR A 89 -12.12 -6.09 -18.04
N GLY A 90 -13.11 -5.58 -17.32
CA GLY A 90 -14.04 -6.40 -16.54
C GLY A 90 -13.44 -7.07 -15.30
N ARG A 91 -12.17 -6.80 -14.95
CA ARG A 91 -11.51 -7.38 -13.78
C ARG A 91 -11.82 -6.60 -12.50
N HIS A 92 -11.86 -7.30 -11.38
CA HIS A 92 -11.88 -6.69 -10.05
C HIS A 92 -10.45 -6.45 -9.59
N ILE A 93 -10.07 -5.19 -9.36
CA ILE A 93 -8.71 -4.78 -8.99
C ILE A 93 -8.66 -4.42 -7.50
N ILE A 94 -7.70 -4.99 -6.78
CA ILE A 94 -7.38 -4.60 -5.40
C ILE A 94 -5.97 -4.03 -5.41
N ILE A 95 -5.85 -2.70 -5.29
CA ILE A 95 -4.55 -2.04 -5.14
C ILE A 95 -4.04 -2.31 -3.74
N VAL A 96 -2.82 -2.84 -3.62
CA VAL A 96 -2.16 -3.10 -2.34
C VAL A 96 -1.06 -2.07 -2.13
N GLU A 97 -1.20 -1.26 -1.08
CA GLU A 97 -0.30 -0.16 -0.76
C GLU A 97 0.22 -0.28 0.67
N ASP A 98 1.46 0.13 0.91
CA ASP A 98 2.04 0.16 2.25
C ASP A 98 1.45 1.30 3.09
N ILE A 99 1.38 2.51 2.53
CA ILE A 99 0.85 3.67 3.23
C ILE A 99 0.14 4.65 2.29
N VAL A 100 -1.08 5.03 2.66
CA VAL A 100 -1.79 6.16 2.03
C VAL A 100 -1.65 7.39 2.93
N ASP A 101 -0.84 8.35 2.46
CA ASP A 101 -0.61 9.63 3.14
C ASP A 101 -1.63 10.68 2.64
N THR A 102 -1.29 11.49 1.64
CA THR A 102 -2.21 12.49 1.08
C THR A 102 -3.27 11.91 0.15
N GLY A 103 -3.07 10.70 -0.33
CA GLY A 103 -3.94 10.02 -1.28
C GLY A 103 -3.74 10.42 -2.74
N ARG A 104 -2.93 11.44 -3.03
CA ARG A 104 -2.75 11.97 -4.42
C ARG A 104 -2.22 10.92 -5.40
N THR A 105 -1.26 10.10 -4.96
CA THR A 105 -0.71 9.01 -5.78
C THR A 105 -1.77 7.97 -6.09
N MET A 106 -2.52 7.56 -5.08
CA MET A 106 -3.59 6.57 -5.23
C MET A 106 -4.72 7.08 -6.12
N LYS A 107 -5.12 8.34 -5.99
CA LYS A 107 -6.13 8.95 -6.87
C LYS A 107 -5.73 8.86 -8.33
N ARG A 108 -4.52 9.30 -8.68
CA ARG A 108 -4.01 9.23 -10.05
C ARG A 108 -3.94 7.80 -10.56
N MET A 109 -3.52 6.86 -9.71
CA MET A 109 -3.48 5.45 -10.07
C MET A 109 -4.88 4.91 -10.34
N VAL A 110 -5.87 5.19 -9.49
CA VAL A 110 -7.26 4.80 -9.69
C VAL A 110 -7.83 5.39 -10.98
N GLU A 111 -7.59 6.67 -11.25
CA GLU A 111 -8.01 7.34 -12.49
C GLU A 111 -7.37 6.68 -13.73
N SER A 112 -6.07 6.41 -13.70
CA SER A 112 -5.36 5.73 -14.78
C SER A 112 -5.88 4.32 -15.03
N LEU A 113 -6.07 3.53 -13.98
CA LEU A 113 -6.62 2.17 -14.09
C LEU A 113 -8.07 2.18 -14.58
N GLY A 114 -8.85 3.18 -14.19
CA GLY A 114 -10.24 3.35 -14.61
C GLY A 114 -10.40 3.48 -16.12
N THR A 115 -9.42 4.04 -16.82
CA THR A 115 -9.44 4.14 -18.30
C THR A 115 -9.39 2.77 -19.00
N ARG A 116 -8.95 1.72 -18.28
CA ARG A 116 -8.84 0.34 -18.80
C ARG A 116 -10.09 -0.50 -18.50
N GLN A 117 -11.20 0.13 -18.13
CA GLN A 117 -12.54 -0.46 -17.96
C GLN A 117 -12.60 -1.67 -16.99
N PRO A 118 -11.99 -1.63 -15.81
CA PRO A 118 -12.15 -2.69 -14.82
C PRO A 118 -13.60 -2.75 -14.30
N ALA A 119 -14.01 -3.91 -13.75
CA ALA A 119 -15.30 -4.05 -13.10
C ALA A 119 -15.37 -3.27 -11.78
N SER A 120 -14.26 -3.24 -11.04
CA SER A 120 -14.10 -2.43 -9.83
C SER A 120 -12.63 -2.17 -9.53
N ILE A 121 -12.36 -1.06 -8.82
CA ILE A 121 -11.07 -0.75 -8.22
C ILE A 121 -11.33 -0.44 -6.76
N THR A 122 -10.59 -1.09 -5.87
CA THR A 122 -10.61 -0.80 -4.44
C THR A 122 -9.19 -0.78 -3.88
N ILE A 123 -8.97 -0.08 -2.76
CA ILE A 123 -7.66 0.05 -2.13
C ILE A 123 -7.62 -0.77 -0.85
N CYS A 124 -6.55 -1.57 -0.72
CA CYS A 124 -6.15 -2.25 0.50
C CYS A 124 -4.80 -1.69 0.95
N THR A 125 -4.76 -1.03 2.09
CA THR A 125 -3.53 -0.43 2.60
C THR A 125 -3.17 -0.93 3.99
N LEU A 126 -1.87 -1.06 4.25
CA LEU A 126 -1.39 -1.38 5.59
C LEU A 126 -1.61 -0.20 6.53
N PHE A 127 -1.25 1.01 6.06
CA PHE A 127 -1.42 2.24 6.84
C PHE A 127 -2.19 3.31 6.09
N VAL A 128 -2.98 4.07 6.83
CA VAL A 128 -3.56 5.33 6.39
C VAL A 128 -3.27 6.41 7.43
N LYS A 129 -3.01 7.65 6.96
CA LYS A 129 -2.90 8.86 7.79
C LYS A 129 -4.15 9.72 7.57
N PRO A 130 -5.23 9.52 8.34
CA PRO A 130 -6.50 10.19 8.09
C PRO A 130 -6.40 11.72 8.06
N ASP A 131 -5.59 12.29 8.97
CA ASP A 131 -5.43 13.75 9.08
C ASP A 131 -4.69 14.39 7.90
N LYS A 132 -3.98 13.58 7.11
CA LYS A 132 -3.29 14.02 5.89
C LYS A 132 -4.05 13.74 4.62
N LEU A 133 -5.06 12.87 4.66
CA LEU A 133 -5.80 12.46 3.48
C LEU A 133 -6.54 13.66 2.89
N GLN A 134 -6.25 13.99 1.63
CA GLN A 134 -6.82 15.13 0.92
C GLN A 134 -7.77 14.71 -0.20
N GLU A 135 -7.72 13.44 -0.58
CA GLU A 135 -8.46 12.91 -1.72
C GLU A 135 -9.59 11.99 -1.25
N ASN A 136 -10.72 12.05 -1.95
CA ASN A 136 -11.81 11.10 -1.73
C ASN A 136 -11.48 9.78 -2.45
N LEU A 137 -11.13 8.76 -1.69
CA LEU A 137 -10.71 7.45 -2.17
C LEU A 137 -11.54 6.34 -1.53
N ASP A 138 -11.86 5.31 -2.30
CA ASP A 138 -12.43 4.06 -1.77
C ASP A 138 -11.33 3.20 -1.12
N ILE A 139 -10.90 3.59 0.08
CA ILE A 139 -9.97 2.79 0.91
C ILE A 139 -10.80 1.82 1.74
N ARG A 140 -11.20 0.73 1.12
CA ARG A 140 -12.12 -0.22 1.73
C ARG A 140 -11.48 -1.10 2.80
N TYR A 141 -10.19 -1.38 2.64
CA TYR A 141 -9.43 -2.26 3.51
C TYR A 141 -8.24 -1.51 4.08
N THR A 142 -8.26 -1.29 5.39
CA THR A 142 -7.17 -0.64 6.12
C THR A 142 -6.79 -1.48 7.32
N ALA A 143 -5.50 -1.81 7.46
CA ALA A 143 -5.02 -2.50 8.64
C ALA A 143 -4.92 -1.55 9.84
N PHE A 144 -4.26 -0.39 9.66
CA PHE A 144 -4.04 0.57 10.73
C PHE A 144 -4.28 2.00 10.26
N SER A 145 -4.96 2.79 11.11
CA SER A 145 -4.97 4.25 11.03
C SER A 145 -3.93 4.80 11.99
N ILE A 146 -2.99 5.61 11.50
CA ILE A 146 -1.88 6.14 12.29
C ILE A 146 -1.84 7.68 12.22
N PRO A 147 -1.27 8.35 13.24
CA PRO A 147 -1.00 9.78 13.20
C PRO A 147 0.05 10.11 12.14
N ASN A 148 0.40 11.40 12.03
CA ASN A 148 1.40 11.87 11.06
C ASN A 148 2.84 11.59 11.52
N ASP A 149 3.12 10.38 12.00
CA ASP A 149 4.46 9.96 12.38
C ASP A 149 5.25 9.44 11.17
N PHE A 150 6.57 9.56 11.28
CA PHE A 150 7.49 8.88 10.38
C PHE A 150 7.71 7.45 10.87
N ILE A 151 7.44 6.49 10.02
CA ILE A 151 7.51 5.06 10.35
C ILE A 151 8.43 4.31 9.38
N VAL A 152 9.04 3.23 9.85
CA VAL A 152 9.93 2.35 9.10
C VAL A 152 9.71 0.91 9.54
N GLY A 153 9.97 -0.03 8.64
CA GLY A 153 9.82 -1.46 8.88
C GLY A 153 8.70 -2.08 8.04
N TYR A 154 8.65 -3.39 8.01
CA TYR A 154 7.66 -4.19 7.30
C TYR A 154 7.39 -3.71 5.85
N GLY A 155 8.47 -3.44 5.12
CA GLY A 155 8.43 -2.92 3.74
C GLY A 155 8.77 -1.44 3.62
N LEU A 156 8.41 -0.61 4.60
CA LEU A 156 8.72 0.82 4.62
C LEU A 156 10.19 1.07 4.94
N ASP A 157 10.75 2.13 4.38
CA ASP A 157 12.16 2.45 4.52
C ASP A 157 12.46 3.82 5.10
N TYR A 158 13.68 3.93 5.58
CA TYR A 158 14.40 5.17 5.81
C TYR A 158 15.72 5.11 5.00
N ASP A 159 15.85 5.94 3.98
CA ASP A 159 17.01 5.97 3.08
C ASP A 159 17.40 4.58 2.54
N GLN A 160 16.42 3.86 1.98
CA GLN A 160 16.51 2.49 1.46
C GLN A 160 16.84 1.41 2.49
N GLN A 161 16.91 1.74 3.77
CA GLN A 161 17.17 0.81 4.87
C GLN A 161 15.91 0.53 5.69
N GLY A 162 15.91 -0.55 6.47
CA GLY A 162 14.85 -0.87 7.42
C GLY A 162 13.68 -1.67 6.86
N ARG A 163 13.54 -1.86 5.55
CA ARG A 163 12.42 -2.60 4.95
C ARG A 163 12.24 -4.02 5.49
N GLY A 164 13.33 -4.70 5.85
CA GLY A 164 13.30 -6.06 6.38
C GLY A 164 13.03 -6.19 7.88
N LEU A 165 12.81 -5.09 8.59
CA LEU A 165 12.40 -5.14 9.99
C LEU A 165 11.02 -5.76 10.10
N ARG A 166 10.81 -6.59 11.14
CA ARG A 166 9.54 -7.29 11.34
C ARG A 166 8.46 -6.40 11.93
N ASP A 167 8.87 -5.54 12.85
CA ASP A 167 8.02 -4.55 13.52
C ASP A 167 7.98 -3.24 12.73
N ILE A 168 6.97 -2.44 13.02
CA ILE A 168 6.96 -1.02 12.66
C ILE A 168 7.61 -0.22 13.78
N LEU A 169 8.58 0.58 13.39
CA LEU A 169 9.26 1.52 14.27
C LEU A 169 8.84 2.95 13.94
N THR A 170 8.71 3.77 14.97
CA THR A 170 8.42 5.20 14.85
C THR A 170 9.65 6.00 15.28
N LEU A 171 9.90 7.12 14.61
CA LEU A 171 10.98 8.05 14.93
C LEU A 171 10.72 8.65 16.30
N ARG A 172 11.72 8.63 17.21
CA ARG A 172 11.60 9.21 18.54
C ARG A 172 11.44 10.72 18.50
N GLU A 173 10.76 11.28 19.50
CA GLU A 173 10.48 12.72 19.60
C GLU A 173 11.73 13.59 19.55
N GLU A 174 12.83 13.13 20.15
CA GLU A 174 14.12 13.82 20.17
C GLU A 174 14.74 14.01 18.77
N ASP A 175 14.37 13.16 17.83
CA ASP A 175 14.85 13.15 16.43
C ASP A 175 13.84 13.73 15.43
N LYS A 176 12.69 14.22 15.89
CA LYS A 176 11.65 14.84 15.04
C LYS A 176 11.92 16.32 14.71
N ARG A 177 13.05 16.88 15.18
CA ARG A 177 13.43 18.31 15.00
C ARG A 177 14.18 18.56 13.71
#